data_9db67305066a9f45b596524c9b0646b9
#
_entry.id   9db67305066a9f45b596524c9b0646b9
#
_cell.length_a   1.000
_cell.length_b   1.000
_cell.length_c   1.000
_cell.angle_alpha   90.00
_cell.angle_beta   90.00
_cell.angle_gamma   90.00
#
_symmetry.space_group_name_H-M   'P 1'
#
loop_
_entity.id
_entity.type
_entity.pdbx_description
1 polymer ?
#
loop_
_entity_poly.entity_id
_entity_poly.type
_entity_poly.pdbx_seq_one_letter_code
_entity_poly.pdbx_strand_id
1 'polypeptide(L)'
;MTLPHPLPRLSAVADDYDILLCDVWGVIHNGRESWPAACEALTKFNEKGGHVVLISNSPRPSPDVVAQLDALGVPRSAWKAFVTSGDATRMELARRAPGPAWIIGPDRDFVLY
;
A
#
# COMPACT_ATOMS: atom_id res chain seq x y z
N MET A 1 24.47 -19.17 3.41
CA MET A 1 23.35 -18.21 3.50
C MET A 1 23.53 -17.40 4.77
N THR A 2 23.70 -16.10 4.65
CA THR A 2 23.72 -15.21 5.81
C THR A 2 22.29 -14.91 6.25
N LEU A 3 22.04 -15.02 7.54
CA LEU A 3 20.73 -14.64 8.10
C LEU A 3 20.55 -13.12 7.98
N PRO A 4 19.34 -12.66 7.70
CA PRO A 4 19.07 -11.22 7.68
C PRO A 4 19.33 -10.63 9.07
N HIS A 5 19.95 -9.47 9.09
CA HIS A 5 20.16 -8.72 10.32
C HIS A 5 18.96 -7.81 10.58
N PRO A 6 18.42 -7.79 11.80
CA PRO A 6 17.38 -6.83 12.14
C PRO A 6 17.91 -5.41 12.06
N LEU A 7 17.14 -4.53 11.43
CA LEU A 7 17.44 -3.10 11.38
C LEU A 7 16.78 -2.39 12.54
N PRO A 8 17.49 -1.51 13.25
CA PRO A 8 16.89 -0.76 14.37
C PRO A 8 15.88 0.28 13.89
N ARG A 9 16.03 0.76 12.65
CA ARG A 9 15.18 1.81 12.07
C ARG A 9 15.42 1.93 10.56
N LEU A 10 14.43 2.45 9.83
CA LEU A 10 14.52 2.67 8.39
C LEU A 10 15.66 3.62 8.02
N SER A 11 15.90 4.67 8.82
CA SER A 11 16.95 5.65 8.54
C SER A 11 18.36 5.06 8.46
N ALA A 12 18.58 3.86 9.00
CA ALA A 12 19.87 3.18 8.92
C ALA A 12 20.26 2.77 7.50
N VAL A 13 19.28 2.59 6.60
CA VAL A 13 19.49 2.14 5.22
C VAL A 13 18.81 3.04 4.18
N ALA A 14 18.07 4.04 4.61
CA ALA A 14 17.23 4.85 3.71
C ALA A 14 18.02 5.53 2.59
N ASP A 15 19.26 5.95 2.86
CA ASP A 15 20.09 6.64 1.87
C ASP A 15 20.64 5.71 0.77
N ASP A 16 20.55 4.39 0.97
CA ASP A 16 21.01 3.39 0.02
C ASP A 16 19.96 3.06 -1.07
N TYR A 17 18.73 3.57 -0.93
CA TYR A 17 17.62 3.25 -1.81
C TYR A 17 16.86 4.50 -2.28
N ASP A 18 16.43 4.46 -3.54
CA ASP A 18 15.62 5.52 -4.14
C ASP A 18 14.11 5.25 -4.02
N ILE A 19 13.74 3.98 -3.98
CA ILE A 19 12.35 3.54 -3.96
C ILE A 19 12.14 2.59 -2.78
N LEU A 20 11.06 2.79 -2.05
CA LEU A 20 10.61 1.91 -0.98
C LEU A 20 9.23 1.35 -1.34
N LEU A 21 9.16 0.04 -1.54
CA LEU A 21 7.92 -0.69 -1.70
C LEU A 21 7.45 -1.12 -0.31
N CYS A 22 6.32 -0.61 0.14
CA CYS A 22 5.86 -0.78 1.51
C CYS A 22 4.49 -1.45 1.56
N ASP A 23 4.40 -2.54 2.31
CA ASP A 23 3.12 -3.15 2.67
C ASP A 23 2.31 -2.20 3.56
N VAL A 24 1.01 -2.44 3.67
CA VAL A 24 0.07 -1.54 4.34
C VAL A 24 -0.44 -2.13 5.65
N TRP A 25 -1.18 -3.21 5.57
CA TRP A 25 -1.78 -3.84 6.74
C TRP A 25 -0.70 -4.46 7.65
N GLY A 26 -0.74 -4.12 8.92
CA GLY A 26 0.26 -4.59 9.89
C GLY A 26 1.57 -3.78 9.87
N VAL A 27 1.76 -2.87 8.92
CA VAL A 27 2.95 -2.02 8.79
C VAL A 27 2.62 -0.55 9.05
N ILE A 28 1.54 -0.04 8.47
CA ILE A 28 1.10 1.35 8.60
C ILE A 28 -0.06 1.48 9.56
N HIS A 29 -0.96 0.49 9.57
CA HIS A 29 -2.12 0.43 10.45
C HIS A 29 -2.53 -1.01 10.73
N ASN A 30 -3.40 -1.17 11.73
CA ASN A 30 -4.00 -2.46 12.11
C ASN A 30 -5.52 -2.53 11.82
N GLY A 31 -6.04 -1.61 11.03
CA GLY A 31 -7.47 -1.49 10.73
C GLY A 31 -8.27 -0.67 11.73
N ARG A 32 -7.69 -0.32 12.87
CA ARG A 32 -8.31 0.51 13.92
C ARG A 32 -7.56 1.81 14.14
N GLU A 33 -6.26 1.75 14.06
CA GLU A 33 -5.37 2.88 14.27
C GLU A 33 -4.16 2.79 13.34
N SER A 34 -3.61 3.92 12.99
CA SER A 34 -2.34 4.01 12.27
C SER A 34 -1.18 4.09 13.28
N TRP A 35 0.02 3.74 12.81
CA TRP A 35 1.24 3.87 13.59
C TRP A 35 1.99 5.14 13.19
N PRO A 36 1.95 6.19 14.02
CA PRO A 36 2.57 7.48 13.69
C PRO A 36 4.06 7.37 13.36
N ALA A 37 4.80 6.52 14.07
CA ALA A 37 6.23 6.34 13.82
C ALA A 37 6.52 5.78 12.43
N ALA A 38 5.71 4.84 11.95
CA ALA A 38 5.83 4.32 10.59
C ALA A 38 5.51 5.40 9.56
N CYS A 39 4.41 6.12 9.75
CA CYS A 39 4.02 7.22 8.87
C CYS A 39 5.10 8.32 8.80
N GLU A 40 5.70 8.67 9.93
CA GLU A 40 6.77 9.65 10.01
C GLU A 40 8.03 9.17 9.25
N ALA A 41 8.41 7.92 9.42
CA ALA A 41 9.57 7.34 8.73
C ALA A 41 9.39 7.37 7.21
N LEU A 42 8.19 7.01 6.72
CA LEU A 42 7.86 7.05 5.30
C LEU A 42 7.84 8.48 4.76
N THR A 43 7.25 9.41 5.51
CA THR A 43 7.22 10.83 5.14
C THR A 43 8.65 11.38 5.00
N LYS A 44 9.53 11.09 5.95
CA LYS A 44 10.94 11.51 5.89
C LYS A 44 11.67 10.90 4.69
N PHE A 45 11.39 9.65 4.35
CA PHE A 45 11.96 9.01 3.16
C PHE A 45 11.57 9.76 1.89
N ASN A 46 10.29 10.13 1.74
CA ASN A 46 9.81 10.94 0.62
C ASN A 46 10.43 12.33 0.59
N GLU A 47 10.56 13.00 1.73
CA GLU A 47 11.10 14.36 1.83
C GLU A 47 12.56 14.44 1.42
N LYS A 48 13.32 13.37 1.61
CA LYS A 48 14.72 13.25 1.17
C LYS A 48 14.89 12.96 -0.33
N GLY A 49 13.81 12.95 -1.10
CA GLY A 49 13.83 12.67 -2.54
C GLY A 49 13.57 11.21 -2.89
N GLY A 50 13.27 10.36 -1.92
CA GLY A 50 12.85 8.99 -2.16
C GLY A 50 11.40 8.89 -2.65
N HIS A 51 10.99 7.69 -3.05
CA HIS A 51 9.64 7.39 -3.52
C HIS A 51 9.07 6.20 -2.74
N VAL A 52 8.13 6.46 -1.83
CA VAL A 52 7.37 5.42 -1.17
C VAL A 52 6.20 5.02 -2.07
N VAL A 53 6.13 3.75 -2.41
CA VAL A 53 5.01 3.13 -3.11
C VAL A 53 4.35 2.13 -2.15
N LEU A 54 3.10 2.36 -1.80
CA LEU A 54 2.34 1.41 -0.99
C LEU A 54 1.82 0.28 -1.87
N ILE A 55 2.04 -0.94 -1.42
CA ILE A 55 1.57 -2.15 -2.10
C ILE A 55 0.68 -2.93 -1.13
N SER A 56 -0.53 -3.23 -1.55
CA SER A 56 -1.49 -3.95 -0.73
C SER A 56 -2.09 -5.14 -1.49
N ASN A 57 -2.26 -6.25 -0.79
CA ASN A 57 -3.02 -7.38 -1.30
C ASN A 57 -4.55 -7.20 -1.15
N SER A 58 -5.00 -6.00 -0.80
CA SER A 58 -6.43 -5.70 -0.73
C SER A 58 -7.13 -5.97 -2.06
N PRO A 59 -8.29 -6.64 -2.07
CA PRO A 59 -9.10 -6.81 -3.27
C PRO A 59 -9.79 -5.51 -3.70
N ARG A 60 -9.77 -4.47 -2.87
CA ARG A 60 -10.39 -3.18 -3.17
C ARG A 60 -9.50 -2.36 -4.10
N PRO A 61 -10.10 -1.58 -5.01
CA PRO A 61 -9.37 -0.56 -5.76
C PRO A 61 -8.69 0.46 -4.83
N SER A 62 -7.58 1.02 -5.27
CA SER A 62 -6.80 1.96 -4.46
C SER A 62 -7.59 3.15 -3.90
N PRO A 63 -8.55 3.78 -4.62
CA PRO A 63 -9.31 4.89 -4.06
C PRO A 63 -10.03 4.55 -2.75
N ASP A 64 -10.59 3.34 -2.65
CA ASP A 64 -11.32 2.90 -1.45
C ASP A 64 -10.37 2.67 -0.27
N VAL A 65 -9.18 2.13 -0.56
CA VAL A 65 -8.17 1.90 0.49
C VAL A 65 -7.56 3.23 0.93
N VAL A 66 -7.34 4.15 0.01
CA VAL A 66 -6.87 5.51 0.32
C VAL A 66 -7.84 6.22 1.26
N ALA A 67 -9.16 6.11 1.01
CA ALA A 67 -10.17 6.68 1.89
C ALA A 67 -10.09 6.09 3.31
N GLN A 68 -9.80 4.80 3.43
CA GLN A 68 -9.57 4.16 4.73
C GLN A 68 -8.32 4.71 5.41
N LEU A 69 -7.23 4.90 4.69
CA LEU A 69 -6.00 5.48 5.25
C LEU A 69 -6.23 6.90 5.74
N ASP A 70 -6.96 7.72 4.99
CA ASP A 70 -7.33 9.07 5.41
C ASP A 70 -8.14 9.06 6.71
N ALA A 71 -9.11 8.17 6.82
CA ALA A 71 -9.94 8.01 8.01
C ALA A 71 -9.12 7.56 9.24
N LEU A 72 -8.04 6.81 9.03
CA LEU A 72 -7.13 6.36 10.07
C LEU A 72 -6.03 7.40 10.41
N GLY A 73 -6.02 8.53 9.72
CA GLY A 73 -5.06 9.61 9.97
C GLY A 73 -3.67 9.38 9.37
N VAL A 74 -3.55 8.50 8.38
CA VAL A 74 -2.28 8.33 7.65
C VAL A 74 -2.06 9.54 6.76
N PRO A 75 -0.97 10.29 6.93
CA PRO A 75 -0.73 11.49 6.13
C PRO A 75 -0.42 11.13 4.68
N ARG A 76 -0.93 11.93 3.74
CA ARG A 76 -0.66 11.76 2.30
C ARG A 76 0.82 11.93 1.96
N SER A 77 1.58 12.63 2.79
CA SER A 77 3.03 12.78 2.68
C SER A 77 3.82 11.48 2.87
N ALA A 78 3.20 10.45 3.46
CA ALA A 78 3.84 9.17 3.72
C ALA A 78 4.04 8.31 2.47
N TRP A 79 3.36 8.62 1.36
CA TRP A 79 3.45 7.83 0.13
C TRP A 79 3.22 8.68 -1.11
N LYS A 80 3.80 8.25 -2.24
CA LYS A 80 3.67 8.92 -3.54
C LYS A 80 2.83 8.15 -4.54
N ALA A 81 2.75 6.83 -4.39
CA ALA A 81 1.92 5.97 -5.23
C ALA A 81 1.34 4.83 -4.40
N PHE A 82 0.24 4.29 -4.86
CA PHE A 82 -0.49 3.22 -4.20
C PHE A 82 -0.99 2.22 -5.23
N VAL A 83 -0.71 0.93 -5.01
CA VAL A 83 -1.21 -0.16 -5.84
C VAL A 83 -1.81 -1.27 -5.00
N THR A 84 -2.94 -1.81 -5.45
CA THR A 84 -3.62 -2.92 -4.80
C THR A 84 -3.79 -4.09 -5.75
N SER A 85 -4.03 -5.28 -5.21
CA SER A 85 -4.46 -6.43 -6.01
C SER A 85 -5.76 -6.13 -6.76
N GLY A 86 -6.65 -5.34 -6.15
CA GLY A 86 -7.88 -4.88 -6.80
C GLY A 86 -7.62 -4.04 -8.05
N ASP A 87 -6.67 -3.11 -8.00
CA ASP A 87 -6.27 -2.32 -9.17
C ASP A 87 -5.77 -3.21 -10.30
N ALA A 88 -4.86 -4.14 -9.98
CA ALA A 88 -4.31 -5.07 -10.97
C ALA A 88 -5.40 -5.96 -11.58
N THR A 89 -6.32 -6.45 -10.76
CA THR A 89 -7.46 -7.27 -11.21
C THR A 89 -8.37 -6.48 -12.15
N ARG A 90 -8.71 -5.25 -11.79
CA ARG A 90 -9.55 -4.39 -12.66
C ARG A 90 -8.89 -4.09 -14.00
N MET A 91 -7.60 -3.83 -14.01
CA MET A 91 -6.85 -3.63 -15.24
C MET A 91 -6.93 -4.88 -16.14
N GLU A 92 -6.76 -6.07 -15.56
CA GLU A 92 -6.82 -7.32 -16.32
C GLU A 92 -8.23 -7.63 -16.81
N LEU A 93 -9.27 -7.38 -16.00
CA LEU A 93 -10.66 -7.52 -16.42
C LEU A 93 -10.99 -6.57 -17.57
N ALA A 94 -10.59 -5.31 -17.48
CA ALA A 94 -10.81 -4.33 -18.55
C ALA A 94 -10.11 -4.73 -19.85
N ARG A 95 -8.91 -5.29 -19.76
CA ARG A 95 -8.16 -5.76 -20.92
C ARG A 95 -8.84 -6.94 -21.63
N ARG A 96 -9.59 -7.76 -20.90
CA ARG A 96 -10.31 -8.93 -21.42
C ARG A 96 -11.76 -8.65 -21.78
N ALA A 97 -12.25 -7.45 -21.55
CA ALA A 97 -13.63 -7.07 -21.89
C ALA A 97 -13.85 -6.98 -23.41
N PRO A 98 -15.08 -7.25 -23.92
CA PRO A 98 -16.20 -7.81 -23.20
C PRO A 98 -16.03 -9.31 -23.01
N GLY A 99 -16.41 -9.82 -21.86
CA GLY A 99 -16.37 -11.24 -21.58
C GLY A 99 -17.02 -11.55 -20.25
N PRO A 100 -17.64 -12.72 -20.10
CA PRO A 100 -18.19 -13.11 -18.82
C PRO A 100 -17.06 -13.40 -17.82
N ALA A 101 -17.32 -13.07 -16.55
CA ALA A 101 -16.45 -13.44 -15.45
C ALA A 101 -17.26 -14.14 -14.37
N TRP A 102 -16.70 -15.17 -13.77
CA TRP A 102 -17.25 -15.79 -12.59
C TRP A 102 -16.69 -15.10 -11.36
N ILE A 103 -17.60 -14.65 -10.48
CA ILE A 103 -17.23 -13.91 -9.30
C ILE A 103 -17.48 -14.79 -8.08
N ILE A 104 -16.44 -14.98 -7.25
CA ILE A 104 -16.51 -15.66 -5.97
C ILE A 104 -15.95 -14.71 -4.93
N GLY A 105 -16.81 -14.20 -4.05
CA GLY A 105 -16.39 -13.25 -3.01
C GLY A 105 -17.58 -12.65 -2.27
N PRO A 106 -17.33 -11.91 -1.20
CA PRO A 106 -18.38 -11.24 -0.45
C PRO A 106 -18.92 -10.01 -1.19
N ASP A 107 -20.16 -9.65 -0.90
CA ASP A 107 -20.85 -8.52 -1.54
C ASP A 107 -20.10 -7.19 -1.39
N ARG A 108 -19.37 -7.01 -0.28
CA ARG A 108 -18.57 -5.79 -0.05
C ARG A 108 -17.48 -5.56 -1.10
N ASP A 109 -17.09 -6.59 -1.82
CA ASP A 109 -16.02 -6.52 -2.83
C ASP A 109 -16.58 -6.35 -4.25
N PHE A 110 -17.91 -6.19 -4.43
CA PHE A 110 -18.50 -5.93 -5.74
C PHE A 110 -17.96 -4.65 -6.41
N VAL A 111 -17.44 -3.72 -5.63
CA VAL A 111 -16.79 -2.52 -6.18
C VAL A 111 -15.61 -2.86 -7.11
N LEU A 112 -15.05 -4.06 -6.97
CA LEU A 112 -13.96 -4.54 -7.82
C LEU A 112 -14.43 -4.81 -9.26
N TYR A 113 -15.67 -5.20 -9.43
CA TYR A 113 -16.23 -5.68 -10.70
C TYR A 113 -17.13 -4.65 -11.37
#